data_47bc081a6565790613b9ba9bf3d744e1
#
_entry.id   47bc081a6565790613b9ba9bf3d744e1
#
_cell.length_a   1.000
_cell.length_b   1.000
_cell.length_c   1.000
_cell.angle_alpha   90.00
_cell.angle_beta   90.00
_cell.angle_gamma   90.00
#
_symmetry.space_group_name_H-M   'P 1'
#
loop_
_entity.id
_entity.type
_entity.pdbx_description
1 polymer ?
#
loop_
_entity_poly.entity_id
_entity_poly.type
_entity_poly.pdbx_seq_one_letter_code
_entity_poly.pdbx_strand_id
1 'polypeptide(L)'
;GTMLIPGSHKQHFPHPHEGDHRMREDASVDGIVGAVEVHLKKGDAALFVDTLAHGSAKRANEGTRRVVIYRYGPSWGNFRHGYEASPELLARLTPERRRIVQPQRLLPREPQVSR
;
A
#
# COMPACT_ATOMS: atom_id res chain seq x y z
N GLY A 1 -12.96 -3.68 -8.64
CA GLY A 1 -11.59 -3.59 -9.10
C GLY A 1 -10.76 -2.59 -8.33
N THR A 2 -9.50 -2.45 -8.70
CA THR A 2 -8.67 -1.34 -8.21
C THR A 2 -8.97 -0.11 -9.06
N MET A 3 -9.18 1.01 -8.42
CA MET A 3 -9.33 2.31 -9.09
C MET A 3 -8.24 3.26 -8.61
N LEU A 4 -7.88 4.20 -9.46
CA LEU A 4 -6.90 5.23 -9.15
C LEU A 4 -7.21 6.54 -9.88
N ILE A 5 -6.67 7.64 -9.36
CA ILE A 5 -6.76 8.95 -10.01
C ILE A 5 -5.39 9.25 -10.64
N PRO A 6 -5.26 9.18 -11.98
CA PRO A 6 -4.00 9.44 -12.65
C PRO A 6 -3.44 10.81 -12.31
N GLY A 7 -2.14 10.87 -12.00
CA GLY A 7 -1.47 12.13 -11.67
C GLY A 7 -1.64 12.63 -10.23
N SER A 8 -2.54 12.05 -9.43
CA SER A 8 -2.83 12.51 -8.07
C SER A 8 -1.62 12.44 -7.12
N HIS A 9 -0.65 11.59 -7.39
CA HIS A 9 0.60 11.51 -6.63
C HIS A 9 1.46 12.80 -6.70
N LYS A 10 1.16 13.69 -7.63
CA LYS A 10 1.84 15.00 -7.78
C LYS A 10 1.10 16.13 -7.06
N GLN A 11 -0.04 15.86 -6.45
CA GLN A 11 -0.80 16.85 -5.70
C GLN A 11 -0.13 17.13 -4.35
N HIS A 12 -0.13 18.39 -3.94
CA HIS A 12 0.41 18.85 -2.65
C HIS A 12 -0.69 19.09 -1.61
N PHE A 13 -1.90 18.70 -1.88
CA PHE A 13 -3.03 18.81 -0.97
C PHE A 13 -3.79 17.49 -0.90
N PRO A 14 -4.44 17.19 0.21
CA PRO A 14 -5.25 15.99 0.35
C PRO A 14 -6.39 15.96 -0.68
N HIS A 15 -6.71 14.76 -1.16
CA HIS A 15 -7.90 14.61 -1.99
C HIS A 15 -9.15 14.92 -1.15
N PRO A 16 -10.18 15.65 -1.69
CA PRO A 16 -11.38 16.01 -0.93
C PRO A 16 -12.09 14.83 -0.26
N HIS A 17 -11.97 13.64 -0.83
CA HIS A 17 -12.53 12.39 -0.28
C HIS A 17 -11.50 11.56 0.48
N GLU A 18 -10.34 12.12 0.84
CA GLU A 18 -9.36 11.41 1.64
C GLU A 18 -9.92 11.12 3.04
N GLY A 19 -9.92 9.86 3.41
CA GLY A 19 -10.42 9.41 4.70
C GLY A 19 -11.90 9.00 4.72
N ASP A 20 -12.72 9.46 3.80
CA ASP A 20 -14.17 9.16 3.78
C ASP A 20 -14.46 7.68 3.59
N HIS A 21 -13.55 6.98 2.94
CA HIS A 21 -13.72 5.58 2.55
C HIS A 21 -12.80 4.62 3.31
N ARG A 22 -12.08 5.10 4.30
CA ARG A 22 -11.18 4.23 5.07
C ARG A 22 -11.97 3.30 5.96
N MET A 23 -11.74 2.00 5.80
CA MET A 23 -12.22 0.95 6.71
C MET A 23 -13.75 0.81 6.85
N ARG A 24 -14.52 1.25 5.89
CA ARG A 24 -15.97 1.00 5.85
C ARG A 24 -16.26 -0.24 5.01
N GLU A 25 -17.15 -1.09 5.47
CA GLU A 25 -17.53 -2.34 4.77
C GLU A 25 -18.12 -2.08 3.37
N ASP A 26 -18.80 -0.98 3.21
CA ASP A 26 -19.45 -0.54 1.98
C ASP A 26 -18.62 0.48 1.19
N ALA A 27 -17.39 0.75 1.63
CA ALA A 27 -16.55 1.78 1.01
C ALA A 27 -16.24 1.43 -0.45
N SER A 28 -16.61 2.33 -1.33
CA SER A 28 -16.33 2.27 -2.76
C SER A 28 -15.89 3.63 -3.27
N VAL A 29 -14.99 3.64 -4.22
CA VAL A 29 -14.55 4.84 -4.93
C VAL A 29 -15.26 5.00 -6.29
N ASP A 30 -16.33 4.26 -6.49
CA ASP A 30 -17.19 4.42 -7.67
C ASP A 30 -17.80 5.83 -7.69
N GLY A 31 -17.76 6.46 -8.84
CA GLY A 31 -18.30 7.81 -9.03
C GLY A 31 -17.39 8.96 -8.57
N ILE A 32 -16.22 8.69 -8.03
CA ILE A 32 -15.24 9.75 -7.75
C ILE A 32 -14.73 10.34 -9.07
N VAL A 33 -14.84 11.65 -9.21
CA VAL A 33 -14.41 12.35 -10.42
C VAL A 33 -12.91 12.15 -10.67
N GLY A 34 -12.57 11.75 -11.88
CA GLY A 34 -11.19 11.48 -12.29
C GLY A 34 -10.66 10.09 -11.94
N ALA A 35 -11.43 9.29 -11.19
CA ALA A 35 -11.05 7.92 -10.91
C ALA A 35 -11.24 7.02 -12.14
N VAL A 36 -10.23 6.22 -12.44
CA VAL A 36 -10.24 5.24 -13.53
C VAL A 36 -10.04 3.83 -13.00
N GLU A 37 -10.70 2.87 -13.59
CA GLU A 37 -10.54 1.47 -13.22
C GLU A 37 -9.30 0.85 -13.85
N VAL A 38 -8.55 0.10 -13.07
CA VAL A 38 -7.37 -0.64 -13.54
C VAL A 38 -7.77 -2.07 -13.85
N HIS A 39 -7.88 -2.38 -15.13
CA HIS A 39 -8.22 -3.72 -15.60
C HIS A 39 -6.96 -4.58 -15.72
N LEU A 40 -6.82 -5.54 -14.82
CA LEU A 40 -5.72 -6.50 -14.79
C LEU A 40 -6.23 -7.92 -15.04
N LYS A 41 -5.49 -8.68 -15.82
CA LYS A 41 -5.70 -10.12 -16.00
C LYS A 41 -4.97 -10.91 -14.90
N LYS A 42 -5.28 -12.18 -14.78
CA LYS A 42 -4.54 -13.09 -13.90
C LYS A 42 -3.05 -13.12 -14.29
N GLY A 43 -2.19 -12.83 -13.34
CA GLY A 43 -0.75 -12.75 -13.53
C GLY A 43 -0.20 -11.34 -13.80
N ASP A 44 -1.06 -10.38 -14.10
CA ASP A 44 -0.64 -8.99 -14.25
C ASP A 44 -0.31 -8.35 -12.90
N ALA A 45 0.49 -7.29 -12.95
CA ALA A 45 0.84 -6.47 -11.80
C ALA A 45 0.65 -4.98 -12.12
N ALA A 46 0.23 -4.21 -11.13
CA ALA A 46 0.25 -2.76 -11.16
C ALA A 46 1.28 -2.25 -10.16
N LEU A 47 2.13 -1.33 -10.60
CA LEU A 47 3.10 -0.65 -9.75
C LEU A 47 2.73 0.83 -9.66
N PHE A 48 2.61 1.34 -8.45
CA PHE A 48 2.32 2.75 -8.20
C PHE A 48 2.91 3.20 -6.86
N VAL A 49 3.07 4.51 -6.69
CA VAL A 49 3.56 5.10 -5.43
C VAL A 49 2.40 5.25 -4.43
N ASP A 50 2.71 5.15 -3.14
CA ASP A 50 1.69 5.18 -2.06
C ASP A 50 0.93 6.52 -1.98
N THR A 51 1.50 7.60 -2.51
CA THR A 51 0.86 8.91 -2.60
C THR A 51 -0.18 9.03 -3.72
N LEU A 52 -0.30 8.02 -4.60
CA LEU A 52 -1.34 7.99 -5.61
C LEU A 52 -2.70 7.76 -4.94
N ALA A 53 -3.67 8.63 -5.20
CA ALA A 53 -5.04 8.41 -4.75
C ALA A 53 -5.60 7.15 -5.43
N HIS A 54 -5.93 6.15 -4.63
CA HIS A 54 -6.43 4.86 -5.10
C HIS A 54 -7.42 4.25 -4.12
N GLY A 55 -8.20 3.33 -4.62
CA GLY A 55 -9.19 2.64 -3.80
C GLY A 55 -9.77 1.41 -4.50
N SER A 56 -10.90 0.95 -4.00
CA SER A 56 -11.59 -0.22 -4.54
C SER A 56 -12.94 0.15 -5.10
N ALA A 57 -13.21 -0.23 -6.33
CA ALA A 57 -14.54 -0.21 -6.91
C ALA A 57 -15.37 -1.37 -6.39
N LYS A 58 -16.69 -1.15 -6.30
CA LYS A 58 -17.65 -2.19 -5.98
C LYS A 58 -17.49 -3.36 -6.96
N ARG A 59 -17.55 -4.54 -6.41
CA ARG A 59 -17.43 -5.74 -7.23
C ARG A 59 -18.77 -6.09 -7.86
N ALA A 60 -18.76 -6.25 -9.17
CA ALA A 60 -19.94 -6.69 -9.95
C ALA A 60 -19.87 -8.17 -10.35
N ASN A 61 -18.70 -8.77 -10.40
CA ASN A 61 -18.51 -10.14 -10.90
C ASN A 61 -18.61 -11.18 -9.79
N GLU A 62 -19.10 -12.36 -10.12
CA GLU A 62 -19.09 -13.53 -9.26
C GLU A 62 -17.66 -14.09 -9.02
N GLY A 63 -17.55 -15.01 -8.08
CA GLY A 63 -16.30 -15.73 -7.78
C GLY A 63 -15.40 -15.03 -6.77
N THR A 64 -14.12 -15.36 -6.69
CA THR A 64 -13.15 -14.82 -5.73
C THR A 64 -12.07 -14.03 -6.45
N ARG A 65 -11.83 -12.78 -6.02
CA ARG A 65 -10.66 -11.99 -6.42
C ARG A 65 -9.60 -12.10 -5.34
N ARG A 66 -8.39 -12.47 -5.73
CA ARG A 66 -7.23 -12.48 -4.85
C ARG A 66 -6.17 -11.53 -5.39
N VAL A 67 -5.60 -10.74 -4.51
CA VAL A 67 -4.52 -9.78 -4.82
C VAL A 67 -3.43 -9.96 -3.79
N VAL A 68 -2.19 -9.98 -4.23
CA VAL A 68 -1.03 -9.90 -3.36
C VAL A 68 -0.50 -8.46 -3.43
N ILE A 69 -0.32 -7.84 -2.29
CA ILE A 69 0.19 -6.47 -2.19
C ILE A 69 1.59 -6.53 -1.59
N TYR A 70 2.57 -6.10 -2.38
CA TYR A 70 3.93 -5.88 -1.90
C TYR A 70 4.15 -4.39 -1.73
N ARG A 71 4.67 -3.99 -0.58
CA ARG A 71 5.06 -2.61 -0.31
C ARG A 71 6.56 -2.54 -0.14
N TYR A 72 7.15 -1.61 -0.86
CA TYR A 72 8.57 -1.30 -0.77
C TYR A 72 8.72 0.13 -0.28
N GLY A 73 9.61 0.33 0.66
CA GLY A 73 9.91 1.64 1.19
C GLY A 73 11.42 1.83 1.35
N PRO A 74 11.87 3.04 1.63
CA PRO A 74 13.27 3.28 1.93
C PRO A 74 13.67 2.55 3.21
N SER A 75 14.92 2.11 3.27
CA SER A 75 15.43 1.33 4.41
C SER A 75 15.39 2.08 5.76
N TRP A 76 15.19 3.38 5.75
CA TRP A 76 15.09 4.25 6.92
C TRP A 76 13.64 4.62 7.30
N GLY A 77 12.64 4.21 6.52
CA GLY A 77 11.24 4.59 6.74
C GLY A 77 10.31 3.38 6.90
N ASN A 78 9.69 3.25 8.06
CA ASN A 78 8.61 2.30 8.28
C ASN A 78 7.38 3.07 8.77
N PHE A 79 6.40 3.26 7.87
CA PHE A 79 5.32 4.20 8.12
C PHE A 79 4.04 3.58 8.70
N ARG A 80 3.89 2.27 8.67
CA ARG A 80 2.62 1.66 9.07
C ARG A 80 2.77 0.54 10.09
N HIS A 81 3.38 -0.56 9.71
CA HIS A 81 3.53 -1.72 10.56
C HIS A 81 4.91 -2.31 10.36
N GLY A 82 5.61 -2.55 11.46
CA GLY A 82 6.83 -3.34 11.43
C GLY A 82 6.51 -4.74 10.88
N TYR A 83 7.24 -5.15 9.85
CA TYR A 83 7.17 -6.52 9.37
C TYR A 83 8.40 -7.26 9.89
N GLU A 84 8.17 -8.33 10.61
CA GLU A 84 9.23 -9.25 11.00
C GLU A 84 9.10 -10.55 10.20
N ALA A 85 10.10 -10.83 9.41
CA ALA A 85 10.14 -12.08 8.67
C ALA A 85 10.36 -13.25 9.61
N SER A 86 9.58 -14.32 9.48
CA SER A 86 9.76 -15.51 10.31
C SER A 86 11.12 -16.18 10.03
N PRO A 87 11.69 -16.88 11.04
CA PRO A 87 12.94 -17.63 10.85
C PRO A 87 12.88 -18.62 9.68
N GLU A 88 11.74 -19.28 9.48
CA GLU A 88 11.52 -20.24 8.40
C GLU A 88 11.56 -19.54 7.04
N LEU A 89 10.95 -18.36 6.93
CA LEU A 89 11.04 -17.57 5.70
C LEU A 89 12.47 -17.14 5.44
N LEU A 90 13.16 -16.61 6.44
CA LEU A 90 14.55 -16.17 6.31
C LEU A 90 15.47 -17.32 5.90
N ALA A 91 15.26 -18.52 6.42
CA ALA A 91 16.06 -19.70 6.06
C ALA A 91 15.92 -20.11 4.58
N ARG A 92 14.80 -19.80 3.95
CA ARG A 92 14.51 -20.11 2.54
C ARG A 92 14.99 -19.06 1.56
N LEU A 93 15.37 -17.89 2.04
CA LEU A 93 15.76 -16.76 1.19
C LEU A 93 17.27 -16.75 0.91
N THR A 94 17.63 -16.36 -0.30
CA THR A 94 19.01 -16.02 -0.63
C THR A 94 19.50 -14.79 0.16
N PRO A 95 20.80 -14.57 0.32
CA PRO A 95 21.32 -13.40 1.00
C PRO A 95 20.76 -12.07 0.45
N GLU A 96 20.64 -11.95 -0.87
CA GLU A 96 20.10 -10.76 -1.53
C GLU A 96 18.64 -10.54 -1.15
N ARG A 97 17.83 -11.59 -1.16
CA ARG A 97 16.41 -11.50 -0.80
C ARG A 97 16.22 -11.22 0.69
N ARG A 98 17.09 -11.73 1.55
CA ARG A 98 17.07 -11.41 2.99
C ARG A 98 17.24 -9.91 3.23
N ARG A 99 18.09 -9.23 2.45
CA ARG A 99 18.29 -7.78 2.57
C ARG A 99 17.03 -6.97 2.28
N ILE A 100 16.12 -7.49 1.45
CA ILE A 100 14.85 -6.83 1.12
C ILE A 100 13.85 -6.95 2.28
N VAL A 101 13.82 -8.08 2.97
CA VAL A 101 12.82 -8.38 4.01
C VAL A 101 13.36 -8.18 5.43
N GLN A 102 14.58 -7.70 5.59
CA GLN A 102 15.13 -7.39 6.92
C GLN A 102 14.30 -6.29 7.59
N PRO A 103 13.87 -6.51 8.83
CA PRO A 103 13.20 -5.47 9.59
C PRO A 103 14.13 -4.30 9.79
N GLN A 104 13.60 -3.10 9.65
CA GLN A 104 14.33 -1.90 10.00
C GLN A 104 14.57 -1.87 11.51
N ARG A 105 15.79 -1.64 11.91
CA ARG A 105 16.07 -1.27 13.29
C ARG A 105 15.49 0.13 13.51
N LEU A 106 14.43 0.21 14.29
CA LEU A 106 13.97 1.50 14.80
C LEU A 106 15.13 2.06 15.64
N LEU A 107 15.65 3.20 15.24
CA LEU A 107 16.56 3.93 16.10
C LEU A 107 15.83 4.25 17.41
N PRO A 108 16.46 4.04 18.59
CA PRO A 108 15.87 4.45 19.86
C PRO A 108 15.48 5.92 19.76
N ARG A 109 14.24 6.25 20.10
CA ARG A 109 13.87 7.65 20.28
C ARG A 109 14.73 8.21 21.42
N GLU A 110 15.53 9.19 21.13
CA GLU A 110 16.17 9.96 22.20
C GLU A 110 15.08 10.52 23.10
N PRO A 111 15.23 10.44 24.43
CA PRO A 111 14.26 11.06 25.33
C PRO A 111 14.18 12.55 25.00
N GLN A 112 12.96 13.02 24.73
CA GLN A 112 12.74 14.44 24.54
C GLN A 112 13.12 15.14 25.85
N VAL A 113 14.20 15.89 25.82
CA VAL A 113 14.55 16.79 26.93
C VAL A 113 13.47 17.88 26.95
N SER A 114 12.57 17.79 27.89
CA SER A 114 11.60 18.86 28.16
C SER A 114 12.36 20.14 28.52
N ARG A 115 12.22 21.13 27.68
CA ARG A 115 12.68 22.51 27.98
C ARG A 115 11.66 23.24 28.85
#